data_b5cfd3a31d528e10f2985cdf120bb1b7
#
_entry.id   b5cfd3a31d528e10f2985cdf120bb1b7
#
_cell.length_a   1.000
_cell.length_b   1.000
_cell.length_c   1.000
_cell.angle_alpha   90.00
_cell.angle_beta   90.00
_cell.angle_gamma   90.00
#
_symmetry.space_group_name_H-M   'P 1'
#
loop_
_entity.id
_entity.type
_entity.pdbx_description
1 polymer ?
#
loop_
_entity_poly.entity_id
_entity_poly.type
_entity_poly.pdbx_seq_one_letter_code
_entity_poly.pdbx_strand_id
1 'polypeptide(L)'
;MTQIVDIEQFETGLSGCVIRMRPRPSDAHSFFADATVAALVTDAMAHTKPVHLSGLSGTGKTHFLGSLLEVGENFDLLCAALDAPRWPQLRMHRIPVGVYETPNEMFYLPRVENFTSVEEPQPVLRALMAAEEDAAALHVVWLEELGRGITPAVQSSLLGLVGEQVIHEPRGRVFELPNVAFVCDSNYAANTAGQFVLYDLDQAVARRWLRRITMVPLAPEHEVAVLKEIMPEATDTQVRQVVALAVGIRRKQSEGALRSIVPPTIDAELECLRGMCRGLADVRTNVFTTLLGHCDPERDTDEAETVYAEAFGVQVKTTTPAGEAVGIL
;
A
#
# COMPACT_ATOMS: atom_id res chain seq x y z
N MET A 1 -19.16 6.23 -17.31
CA MET A 1 -18.91 4.78 -17.35
C MET A 1 -17.52 4.54 -16.79
N THR A 2 -17.43 3.71 -15.81
CA THR A 2 -16.15 3.27 -15.22
C THR A 2 -15.38 2.50 -16.28
N GLN A 3 -14.22 3.01 -16.66
CA GLN A 3 -13.40 2.37 -17.67
C GLN A 3 -12.22 1.68 -17.01
N ILE A 4 -12.16 0.34 -17.13
CA ILE A 4 -10.94 -0.44 -16.89
C ILE A 4 -10.22 -0.50 -18.24
N VAL A 5 -8.95 -0.14 -18.24
CA VAL A 5 -8.09 -0.08 -19.42
C VAL A 5 -6.92 -1.03 -19.21
N ASP A 6 -6.62 -1.87 -20.17
CA ASP A 6 -5.40 -2.67 -20.14
C ASP A 6 -4.18 -1.75 -20.24
N ILE A 7 -3.12 -2.10 -19.51
CA ILE A 7 -1.91 -1.29 -19.48
C ILE A 7 -1.30 -1.06 -20.89
N GLU A 8 -1.49 -2.01 -21.80
CA GLU A 8 -1.07 -1.90 -23.20
C GLU A 8 -1.87 -0.86 -24.01
N GLN A 9 -3.05 -0.50 -23.52
CA GLN A 9 -3.97 0.46 -24.16
C GLN A 9 -4.00 1.80 -23.43
N PHE A 10 -3.19 1.93 -22.38
CA PHE A 10 -3.13 3.17 -21.60
C PHE A 10 -2.48 4.27 -22.43
N GLU A 11 -3.15 5.43 -22.48
CA GLU A 11 -2.65 6.66 -23.11
C GLU A 11 -2.75 7.83 -22.12
N THR A 12 -1.88 8.82 -22.27
CA THR A 12 -1.94 10.04 -21.48
C THR A 12 -3.25 10.82 -21.75
N GLY A 13 -3.87 11.29 -20.67
CA GLY A 13 -5.16 12.01 -20.75
C GLY A 13 -6.37 11.20 -20.33
N LEU A 14 -6.23 9.90 -20.11
CA LEU A 14 -7.27 9.06 -19.50
C LEU A 14 -7.33 9.30 -17.99
N SER A 15 -7.93 10.42 -17.57
CA SER A 15 -8.18 10.68 -16.14
C SER A 15 -9.42 9.93 -15.66
N GLY A 16 -9.40 9.43 -14.44
CA GLY A 16 -10.54 8.75 -13.81
C GLY A 16 -10.81 7.35 -14.33
N CYS A 17 -9.83 6.68 -14.94
CA CYS A 17 -9.88 5.27 -15.26
C CYS A 17 -8.99 4.45 -14.32
N VAL A 18 -9.19 3.14 -14.34
CA VAL A 18 -8.38 2.16 -13.64
C VAL A 18 -7.57 1.38 -14.67
N ILE A 19 -6.27 1.24 -14.43
CA ILE A 19 -5.37 0.45 -15.28
C ILE A 19 -5.30 -0.96 -14.73
N ARG A 20 -5.52 -1.95 -15.60
CA ARG A 20 -5.21 -3.34 -15.33
C ARG A 20 -3.73 -3.58 -15.63
N MET A 21 -2.95 -3.84 -14.60
CA MET A 21 -1.53 -4.17 -14.69
C MET A 21 -1.35 -5.69 -14.83
N ARG A 22 -0.31 -6.12 -15.52
CA ARG A 22 0.05 -7.54 -15.59
C ARG A 22 0.36 -8.07 -14.18
N PRO A 23 -0.14 -9.27 -13.84
CA PRO A 23 0.08 -9.84 -12.52
C PRO A 23 1.55 -10.22 -12.30
N ARG A 24 2.01 -10.17 -11.07
CA ARG A 24 3.28 -10.79 -10.68
C ARG A 24 3.14 -12.32 -10.77
N PRO A 25 4.24 -13.06 -10.93
CA PRO A 25 4.20 -14.53 -10.96
C PRO A 25 3.58 -15.16 -9.70
N SER A 26 3.62 -14.46 -8.57
CA SER A 26 3.02 -14.89 -7.30
C SER A 26 1.53 -14.58 -7.16
N ASP A 27 0.97 -13.74 -8.04
CA ASP A 27 -0.38 -13.22 -7.88
C ASP A 27 -1.40 -14.09 -8.62
N ALA A 28 -2.55 -14.28 -8.00
CA ALA A 28 -3.65 -15.04 -8.59
C ALA A 28 -4.41 -14.25 -9.67
N HIS A 29 -4.29 -12.92 -9.67
CA HIS A 29 -5.00 -12.03 -10.59
C HIS A 29 -4.20 -10.75 -10.84
N SER A 30 -4.60 -9.99 -11.87
CA SER A 30 -4.04 -8.68 -12.20
C SER A 30 -4.22 -7.69 -11.05
N PHE A 31 -3.31 -6.74 -10.93
CA PHE A 31 -3.47 -5.59 -10.05
C PHE A 31 -4.18 -4.46 -10.80
N PHE A 32 -5.05 -3.74 -10.10
CA PHE A 32 -5.82 -2.64 -10.65
C PHE A 32 -5.43 -1.33 -9.96
N ALA A 33 -4.81 -0.43 -10.71
CA ALA A 33 -4.29 0.83 -10.20
C ALA A 33 -5.11 2.04 -10.71
N ASP A 34 -5.26 3.05 -9.87
CA ASP A 34 -5.69 4.37 -10.38
C ASP A 34 -4.68 4.87 -11.42
N ALA A 35 -5.16 5.27 -12.58
CA ALA A 35 -4.33 5.68 -13.71
C ALA A 35 -3.44 6.89 -13.37
N THR A 36 -3.96 7.83 -12.59
CA THR A 36 -3.22 9.04 -12.20
C THR A 36 -2.08 8.68 -11.24
N VAL A 37 -2.35 7.80 -10.27
CA VAL A 37 -1.32 7.30 -9.34
C VAL A 37 -0.23 6.57 -10.11
N ALA A 38 -0.61 5.65 -11.01
CA ALA A 38 0.34 4.88 -11.81
C ALA A 38 1.22 5.80 -12.67
N ALA A 39 0.62 6.78 -13.35
CA ALA A 39 1.34 7.74 -14.17
C ALA A 39 2.32 8.59 -13.36
N LEU A 40 1.87 9.19 -12.25
CA LEU A 40 2.71 10.07 -11.42
C LEU A 40 3.89 9.33 -10.77
N VAL A 41 3.69 8.10 -10.31
CA VAL A 41 4.75 7.29 -9.71
C VAL A 41 5.77 6.88 -10.77
N THR A 42 5.30 6.38 -11.92
CA THR A 42 6.17 5.94 -13.02
C THR A 42 7.00 7.10 -13.59
N ASP A 43 6.35 8.23 -13.90
CA ASP A 43 7.04 9.42 -14.41
C ASP A 43 8.15 9.89 -13.46
N ALA A 44 7.84 9.99 -12.17
CA ALA A 44 8.82 10.41 -11.19
C ALA A 44 10.01 9.44 -11.09
N MET A 45 9.77 8.13 -11.05
CA MET A 45 10.84 7.13 -10.99
C MET A 45 11.67 7.10 -12.27
N ALA A 46 11.05 7.21 -13.45
CA ALA A 46 11.77 7.26 -14.73
C ALA A 46 12.73 8.44 -14.81
N HIS A 47 12.38 9.57 -14.18
CA HIS A 47 13.23 10.76 -14.04
C HIS A 47 14.10 10.76 -12.77
N THR A 48 14.24 9.61 -12.10
CA THR A 48 15.03 9.44 -10.86
C THR A 48 14.66 10.43 -9.75
N LYS A 49 13.37 10.79 -9.66
CA LYS A 49 12.84 11.66 -8.60
C LYS A 49 12.31 10.83 -7.43
N PRO A 50 12.58 11.25 -6.19
CA PRO A 50 12.08 10.54 -5.02
C PRO A 50 10.56 10.57 -4.94
N VAL A 51 9.95 9.40 -4.66
CA VAL A 51 8.50 9.21 -4.54
C VAL A 51 8.14 8.69 -3.16
N HIS A 52 7.22 9.35 -2.49
CA HIS A 52 6.60 8.88 -1.27
C HIS A 52 5.13 8.51 -1.52
N LEU A 53 4.83 7.23 -1.41
CA LEU A 53 3.50 6.68 -1.57
C LEU A 53 2.90 6.45 -0.18
N SER A 54 1.92 7.26 0.20
CA SER A 54 1.24 7.19 1.49
C SER A 54 -0.19 6.69 1.34
N GLY A 55 -0.81 6.28 2.43
CA GLY A 55 -2.23 5.89 2.44
C GLY A 55 -2.55 4.93 3.58
N LEU A 56 -3.83 4.65 3.78
CA LEU A 56 -4.30 3.69 4.77
C LEU A 56 -3.69 2.30 4.54
N SER A 57 -3.59 1.51 5.62
CA SER A 57 -3.27 0.09 5.47
C SER A 57 -4.32 -0.56 4.55
N GLY A 58 -3.86 -1.44 3.66
CA GLY A 58 -4.77 -2.15 2.75
C GLY A 58 -5.20 -1.39 1.48
N THR A 59 -4.70 -0.18 1.21
CA THR A 59 -4.95 0.51 -0.07
C THR A 59 -4.13 -0.04 -1.25
N GLY A 60 -3.37 -1.12 -1.05
CA GLY A 60 -2.62 -1.77 -2.12
C GLY A 60 -1.27 -1.16 -2.48
N LYS A 61 -0.69 -0.25 -1.67
CA LYS A 61 0.60 0.42 -1.95
C LYS A 61 1.73 -0.55 -2.29
N THR A 62 1.98 -1.50 -1.39
CA THR A 62 3.03 -2.51 -1.55
C THR A 62 2.75 -3.41 -2.75
N HIS A 63 1.49 -3.77 -2.99
CA HIS A 63 1.09 -4.56 -4.14
C HIS A 63 1.27 -3.78 -5.46
N PHE A 64 0.89 -2.51 -5.47
CA PHE A 64 1.09 -1.62 -6.62
C PHE A 64 2.58 -1.49 -6.99
N LEU A 65 3.43 -1.17 -6.01
CA LEU A 65 4.87 -1.05 -6.24
C LEU A 65 5.47 -2.39 -6.68
N GLY A 66 5.05 -3.50 -6.08
CA GLY A 66 5.46 -4.83 -6.50
C GLY A 66 5.04 -5.11 -7.95
N SER A 67 3.78 -4.89 -8.32
CA SER A 67 3.30 -5.10 -9.69
C SER A 67 3.99 -4.19 -10.71
N LEU A 68 4.37 -2.99 -10.30
CA LEU A 68 5.08 -2.04 -11.17
C LEU A 68 6.56 -2.42 -11.38
N LEU A 69 7.23 -2.88 -10.31
CA LEU A 69 8.69 -3.03 -10.29
C LEU A 69 9.17 -4.48 -10.50
N GLU A 70 8.43 -5.48 -10.00
CA GLU A 70 8.75 -6.90 -10.21
C GLU A 70 8.36 -7.38 -11.61
N VAL A 71 7.32 -6.74 -12.21
CA VAL A 71 6.94 -6.94 -13.61
C VAL A 71 7.44 -5.77 -14.42
N GLY A 72 8.72 -5.77 -14.78
CA GLY A 72 9.38 -4.65 -15.47
C GLY A 72 8.66 -4.18 -16.74
N GLU A 73 7.93 -5.07 -17.42
CA GLU A 73 7.09 -4.72 -18.57
C GLU A 73 5.97 -3.71 -18.22
N ASN A 74 5.41 -3.74 -16.99
CA ASN A 74 4.43 -2.76 -16.56
C ASN A 74 5.05 -1.35 -16.48
N PHE A 75 6.27 -1.26 -15.95
CA PHE A 75 7.00 0.01 -15.91
C PHE A 75 7.33 0.52 -17.31
N ASP A 76 7.81 -0.36 -18.20
CA ASP A 76 8.18 0.00 -19.57
C ASP A 76 6.98 0.48 -20.39
N LEU A 77 5.83 -0.18 -20.27
CA LEU A 77 4.60 0.21 -20.95
C LEU A 77 4.10 1.58 -20.48
N LEU A 78 4.13 1.83 -19.17
CA LEU A 78 3.76 3.14 -18.62
C LEU A 78 4.75 4.23 -19.04
N CYS A 79 6.07 3.98 -19.01
CA CYS A 79 7.06 4.93 -19.53
C CYS A 79 6.81 5.26 -20.99
N ALA A 80 6.46 4.24 -21.80
CA ALA A 80 6.13 4.42 -23.20
C ALA A 80 4.91 5.31 -23.42
N ALA A 81 3.85 5.07 -22.65
CA ALA A 81 2.61 5.86 -22.74
C ALA A 81 2.78 7.30 -22.24
N LEU A 82 3.71 7.52 -21.31
CA LEU A 82 3.99 8.83 -20.71
C LEU A 82 5.05 9.65 -21.47
N ASP A 83 5.65 9.08 -22.51
CA ASP A 83 6.86 9.64 -23.16
C ASP A 83 7.99 9.95 -22.16
N ALA A 84 8.07 9.13 -21.10
CA ALA A 84 9.05 9.23 -20.04
C ALA A 84 10.38 8.53 -20.44
N PRO A 85 11.51 8.86 -19.79
CA PRO A 85 12.78 8.20 -20.04
C PRO A 85 12.67 6.68 -19.93
N ARG A 86 13.23 5.98 -20.93
CA ARG A 86 13.30 4.52 -20.94
C ARG A 86 14.68 4.06 -20.53
N TRP A 87 14.71 3.09 -19.65
CA TRP A 87 15.92 2.47 -19.17
C TRP A 87 16.05 1.06 -19.76
N PRO A 88 17.22 0.65 -20.23
CA PRO A 88 17.42 -0.69 -20.80
C PRO A 88 17.08 -1.83 -19.85
N GLN A 89 17.22 -1.58 -18.55
CA GLN A 89 16.93 -2.53 -17.50
C GLN A 89 16.41 -1.81 -16.26
N LEU A 90 15.53 -2.49 -15.53
CA LEU A 90 15.03 -2.08 -14.21
C LEU A 90 15.59 -3.05 -13.15
N ARG A 91 16.18 -2.50 -12.10
CA ARG A 91 16.69 -3.25 -10.94
C ARG A 91 15.98 -2.76 -9.69
N MET A 92 15.26 -3.63 -9.02
CA MET A 92 14.57 -3.30 -7.78
C MET A 92 15.38 -3.77 -6.57
N HIS A 93 15.53 -2.89 -5.58
CA HIS A 93 16.15 -3.16 -4.29
C HIS A 93 15.13 -2.85 -3.19
N ARG A 94 14.47 -3.87 -2.68
CA ARG A 94 13.45 -3.76 -1.63
C ARG A 94 14.11 -3.81 -0.26
N ILE A 95 13.92 -2.79 0.56
CA ILE A 95 14.63 -2.59 1.83
C ILE A 95 13.63 -2.24 2.93
N PRO A 96 13.34 -3.17 3.86
CA PRO A 96 12.47 -2.89 5.00
C PRO A 96 13.21 -2.00 6.02
N VAL A 97 12.93 -0.70 6.01
CA VAL A 97 13.68 0.26 6.86
C VAL A 97 13.34 0.17 8.34
N GLY A 98 12.18 -0.35 8.69
CA GLY A 98 11.73 -0.51 10.09
C GLY A 98 12.51 -1.53 10.92
N VAL A 99 13.41 -2.31 10.30
CA VAL A 99 14.24 -3.30 11.00
C VAL A 99 15.56 -2.73 11.50
N TYR A 100 15.94 -1.52 11.10
CA TYR A 100 17.21 -0.89 11.48
C TYR A 100 17.04 0.01 12.71
N GLU A 101 17.88 -0.18 13.70
CA GLU A 101 17.92 0.65 14.92
C GLU A 101 18.89 1.82 14.75
N THR A 102 19.97 1.62 14.02
CA THR A 102 21.03 2.61 13.79
C THR A 102 21.31 2.86 12.30
N PRO A 103 21.80 4.06 11.93
CA PRO A 103 22.21 4.35 10.57
C PRO A 103 23.24 3.37 9.99
N ASN A 104 24.19 2.95 10.84
CA ASN A 104 25.26 2.06 10.40
C ASN A 104 24.73 0.70 9.92
N GLU A 105 23.68 0.17 10.55
CA GLU A 105 23.08 -1.10 10.16
C GLU A 105 22.48 -1.11 8.76
N MET A 106 22.10 0.05 8.24
CA MET A 106 21.62 0.19 6.86
C MET A 106 22.75 -0.01 5.83
N PHE A 107 24.00 0.27 6.23
CA PHE A 107 25.15 0.27 5.34
C PHE A 107 26.11 -0.87 5.62
N TYR A 108 26.41 -1.15 6.90
CA TYR A 108 27.44 -2.10 7.30
C TYR A 108 27.02 -2.89 8.54
N LEU A 109 27.24 -4.20 8.53
CA LEU A 109 27.21 -5.03 9.74
C LEU A 109 28.62 -5.60 10.00
N PRO A 110 29.11 -5.55 11.25
CA PRO A 110 30.34 -6.22 11.61
C PRO A 110 30.13 -7.74 11.61
N ARG A 111 30.98 -8.45 10.91
CA ARG A 111 31.05 -9.91 10.89
C ARG A 111 32.42 -10.37 11.34
N VAL A 112 32.50 -11.43 12.10
CA VAL A 112 33.80 -12.00 12.48
C VAL A 112 34.11 -13.15 11.54
N GLU A 113 35.20 -13.01 10.78
CA GLU A 113 35.76 -14.06 9.93
C GLU A 113 37.21 -14.31 10.35
N ASN A 114 37.57 -15.56 10.58
CA ASN A 114 38.94 -15.98 10.96
C ASN A 114 39.54 -15.11 12.07
N PHE A 115 38.76 -14.84 13.13
CA PHE A 115 39.13 -13.97 14.26
C PHE A 115 39.40 -12.50 13.91
N THR A 116 39.02 -12.07 12.70
CA THR A 116 39.14 -10.67 12.27
C THR A 116 37.75 -10.09 12.05
N SER A 117 37.51 -8.85 12.51
CA SER A 117 36.26 -8.15 12.21
C SER A 117 36.28 -7.69 10.77
N VAL A 118 35.32 -8.17 9.98
CA VAL A 118 35.07 -7.77 8.60
C VAL A 118 33.73 -7.08 8.56
N GLU A 119 33.59 -6.06 7.74
CA GLU A 119 32.34 -5.33 7.56
C GLU A 119 31.61 -5.83 6.33
N GLU A 120 30.39 -6.32 6.53
CA GLU A 120 29.55 -6.80 5.45
C GLU A 120 28.63 -5.68 4.96
N PRO A 121 28.68 -5.31 3.66
CA PRO A 121 27.76 -4.35 3.08
C PRO A 121 26.30 -4.79 3.25
N GLN A 122 25.47 -3.89 3.75
CA GLN A 122 24.03 -4.12 3.98
C GLN A 122 23.19 -3.70 2.76
N PRO A 123 21.88 -3.99 2.72
CA PRO A 123 21.06 -3.81 1.51
C PRO A 123 21.14 -2.43 0.87
N VAL A 124 21.16 -1.35 1.66
CA VAL A 124 21.29 0.01 1.11
C VAL A 124 22.61 0.17 0.38
N LEU A 125 23.74 -0.14 1.03
CA LEU A 125 25.05 -0.02 0.41
C LEU A 125 25.20 -0.94 -0.81
N ARG A 126 24.69 -2.16 -0.74
CA ARG A 126 24.69 -3.09 -1.88
C ARG A 126 23.92 -2.52 -3.08
N ALA A 127 22.77 -1.87 -2.82
CA ALA A 127 21.99 -1.23 -3.89
C ALA A 127 22.77 -0.08 -4.55
N LEU A 128 23.47 0.75 -3.76
CA LEU A 128 24.29 1.86 -4.27
C LEU A 128 25.50 1.35 -5.07
N MET A 129 26.19 0.32 -4.58
CA MET A 129 27.30 -0.31 -5.28
C MET A 129 26.85 -0.95 -6.60
N ALA A 130 25.72 -1.64 -6.61
CA ALA A 130 25.15 -2.22 -7.83
C ALA A 130 24.78 -1.14 -8.86
N ALA A 131 24.29 0.03 -8.41
CA ALA A 131 23.97 1.14 -9.29
C ALA A 131 25.22 1.83 -9.88
N GLU A 132 26.31 1.85 -9.13
CA GLU A 132 27.61 2.35 -9.61
C GLU A 132 28.22 1.40 -10.66
N GLU A 133 28.04 0.08 -10.47
CA GLU A 133 28.55 -0.95 -11.39
C GLU A 133 27.72 -1.06 -12.68
N ASP A 134 26.41 -0.81 -12.61
CA ASP A 134 25.47 -0.94 -13.74
C ASP A 134 24.76 0.41 -14.01
N ALA A 135 25.54 1.38 -14.50
CA ALA A 135 25.05 2.74 -14.77
C ALA A 135 24.00 2.81 -15.89
N ALA A 136 23.85 1.76 -16.71
CA ALA A 136 22.86 1.71 -17.77
C ALA A 136 21.47 1.30 -17.30
N ALA A 137 21.36 0.66 -16.14
CA ALA A 137 20.07 0.27 -15.55
C ALA A 137 19.51 1.37 -14.64
N LEU A 138 18.18 1.45 -14.55
CA LEU A 138 17.51 2.17 -13.48
C LEU A 138 17.49 1.30 -12.23
N HIS A 139 18.09 1.80 -11.16
CA HIS A 139 18.03 1.15 -9.85
C HIS A 139 16.96 1.83 -9.00
N VAL A 140 15.88 1.12 -8.67
CA VAL A 140 14.85 1.59 -7.77
C VAL A 140 15.11 1.05 -6.37
N VAL A 141 15.45 1.95 -5.46
CA VAL A 141 15.62 1.65 -4.03
C VAL A 141 14.30 1.89 -3.33
N TRP A 142 13.60 0.80 -3.00
CA TRP A 142 12.31 0.84 -2.34
C TRP A 142 12.49 0.69 -0.83
N LEU A 143 12.30 1.80 -0.12
CA LEU A 143 12.32 1.88 1.34
C LEU A 143 10.93 1.54 1.89
N GLU A 144 10.75 0.31 2.33
CA GLU A 144 9.47 -0.24 2.72
C GLU A 144 9.06 0.19 4.13
N GLU A 145 7.77 0.52 4.31
CA GLU A 145 7.16 0.95 5.59
C GLU A 145 7.87 2.14 6.26
N LEU A 146 8.21 3.16 5.49
CA LEU A 146 8.81 4.39 6.03
C LEU A 146 7.91 4.99 7.13
N GLY A 147 8.49 5.26 8.29
CA GLY A 147 7.78 5.81 9.46
C GLY A 147 7.37 4.79 10.52
N ARG A 148 7.37 3.49 10.20
CA ARG A 148 7.09 2.44 11.19
C ARG A 148 8.39 1.99 11.85
N GLY A 149 8.55 2.30 13.13
CA GLY A 149 9.74 1.88 13.91
C GLY A 149 11.06 2.58 13.57
N ILE A 150 11.06 3.55 12.66
CA ILE A 150 12.28 4.26 12.26
C ILE A 150 12.71 5.26 13.33
N THR A 151 13.86 5.03 13.92
CA THR A 151 14.43 5.94 14.91
C THR A 151 14.81 7.32 14.30
N PRO A 152 14.86 8.40 15.08
CA PRO A 152 15.32 9.71 14.58
C PRO A 152 16.72 9.66 13.96
N ALA A 153 17.60 8.80 14.47
CA ALA A 153 18.95 8.61 13.93
C ALA A 153 18.91 8.02 12.51
N VAL A 154 18.10 6.98 12.28
CA VAL A 154 17.89 6.37 10.96
C VAL A 154 17.23 7.38 10.02
N GLN A 155 16.24 8.16 10.48
CA GLN A 155 15.65 9.23 9.68
C GLN A 155 16.69 10.25 9.21
N SER A 156 17.61 10.66 10.09
CA SER A 156 18.67 11.61 9.76
C SER A 156 19.61 11.07 8.65
N SER A 157 19.86 9.76 8.60
CA SER A 157 20.68 9.16 7.54
C SER A 157 20.01 9.21 6.16
N LEU A 158 18.68 9.24 6.12
CA LEU A 158 17.93 9.37 4.87
C LEU A 158 18.13 10.74 4.20
N LEU A 159 18.53 11.78 4.95
CA LEU A 159 18.84 13.09 4.39
C LEU A 159 20.02 13.05 3.41
N GLY A 160 21.00 12.20 3.66
CA GLY A 160 22.13 11.99 2.76
C GLY A 160 21.86 11.04 1.60
N LEU A 161 20.73 10.31 1.65
CA LEU A 161 20.37 9.32 0.64
C LEU A 161 19.36 9.87 -0.37
N VAL A 162 18.31 10.55 0.13
CA VAL A 162 17.14 10.87 -0.68
C VAL A 162 17.19 12.30 -1.20
N GLY A 163 16.87 12.47 -2.47
CA GLY A 163 16.68 13.78 -3.09
C GLY A 163 17.92 14.42 -3.71
N GLU A 164 19.08 13.78 -3.63
CA GLU A 164 20.31 14.22 -4.27
C GLU A 164 20.87 13.08 -5.13
N GLN A 165 21.47 13.41 -6.25
CA GLN A 165 22.18 12.41 -7.08
C GLN A 165 23.56 12.08 -6.51
N VAL A 166 23.99 12.86 -5.54
CA VAL A 166 25.25 12.67 -4.79
C VAL A 166 24.87 12.16 -3.40
N ILE A 167 25.23 10.93 -3.11
CA ILE A 167 24.88 10.23 -1.88
C ILE A 167 26.11 10.09 -1.00
N HIS A 168 26.02 10.60 0.22
CA HIS A 168 27.06 10.49 1.25
C HIS A 168 26.73 9.35 2.21
N GLU A 169 27.52 8.28 2.19
CA GLU A 169 27.38 7.23 3.18
C GLU A 169 28.08 7.62 4.51
N PRO A 170 27.73 7.00 5.64
CA PRO A 170 28.22 7.44 6.97
C PRO A 170 29.73 7.43 7.20
N ARG A 171 30.51 6.71 6.37
CA ARG A 171 31.97 6.62 6.47
C ARG A 171 32.71 7.54 5.49
N GLY A 172 31.97 8.36 4.78
CA GLY A 172 32.51 9.37 3.90
C GLY A 172 32.72 8.92 2.45
N ARG A 173 32.30 7.70 2.06
CA ARG A 173 32.23 7.37 0.64
C ARG A 173 31.13 8.18 -0.03
N VAL A 174 31.40 8.66 -1.21
CA VAL A 174 30.46 9.44 -2.01
C VAL A 174 30.12 8.68 -3.28
N PHE A 175 28.83 8.59 -3.57
CA PHE A 175 28.30 7.99 -4.79
C PHE A 175 27.64 9.07 -5.64
N GLU A 176 27.96 9.11 -6.91
CA GLU A 176 27.28 9.94 -7.92
C GLU A 176 26.44 9.02 -8.80
N LEU A 177 25.13 8.92 -8.50
CA LEU A 177 24.26 7.91 -9.08
C LEU A 177 23.03 8.54 -9.76
N PRO A 178 23.17 9.02 -11.01
CA PRO A 178 22.07 9.60 -11.78
C PRO A 178 20.99 8.58 -12.16
N ASN A 179 21.27 7.29 -12.00
CA ASN A 179 20.44 6.16 -12.34
C ASN A 179 19.72 5.52 -11.14
N VAL A 180 19.67 6.21 -9.99
CA VAL A 180 18.96 5.73 -8.79
C VAL A 180 17.69 6.53 -8.55
N ALA A 181 16.57 5.85 -8.45
CA ALA A 181 15.30 6.38 -7.96
C ALA A 181 14.99 5.81 -6.58
N PHE A 182 14.61 6.69 -5.63
CA PHE A 182 14.12 6.27 -4.33
C PHE A 182 12.60 6.28 -4.33
N VAL A 183 12.00 5.20 -3.85
CA VAL A 183 10.58 5.15 -3.57
C VAL A 183 10.38 4.67 -2.13
N CYS A 184 9.42 5.22 -1.44
CA CYS A 184 8.99 4.69 -0.15
C CYS A 184 7.47 4.56 -0.09
N ASP A 185 7.02 3.61 0.70
CA ASP A 185 5.63 3.53 1.10
C ASP A 185 5.49 3.72 2.61
N SER A 186 4.34 4.26 3.03
CA SER A 186 4.03 4.45 4.43
C SER A 186 2.54 4.38 4.71
N ASN A 187 2.21 3.97 5.93
CA ASN A 187 0.84 3.94 6.43
C ASN A 187 0.47 5.23 7.19
N TYR A 188 0.95 6.38 6.72
CA TYR A 188 0.55 7.67 7.27
C TYR A 188 -0.91 7.96 6.96
N ALA A 189 -1.79 7.38 7.74
CA ALA A 189 -3.16 7.84 7.84
C ALA A 189 -3.35 8.38 9.24
N ALA A 190 -3.84 9.59 9.31
CA ALA A 190 -4.29 10.18 10.54
C ALA A 190 -5.16 9.18 11.32
N ASN A 191 -4.93 9.06 12.65
CA ASN A 191 -5.76 8.36 13.62
C ASN A 191 -5.55 6.87 13.89
N THR A 192 -4.47 6.22 13.47
CA THR A 192 -4.04 4.98 14.13
C THR A 192 -3.21 5.25 15.40
N ALA A 193 -3.44 6.39 16.02
CA ALA A 193 -2.81 6.77 17.27
C ALA A 193 -3.15 5.72 18.35
N GLY A 194 -2.16 4.91 18.70
CA GLY A 194 -2.23 3.98 19.82
C GLY A 194 -1.88 2.52 19.51
N GLN A 195 -1.86 2.09 18.25
CA GLN A 195 -1.56 0.69 17.91
C GLN A 195 -0.08 0.43 17.53
N PHE A 196 0.64 1.46 17.08
CA PHE A 196 2.06 1.34 16.70
C PHE A 196 2.82 2.57 17.14
N VAL A 197 4.11 2.39 17.48
CA VAL A 197 5.03 3.50 17.66
C VAL A 197 5.33 4.06 16.26
N LEU A 198 4.56 5.07 15.87
CA LEU A 198 4.84 5.86 14.68
C LEU A 198 5.69 7.04 15.11
N TYR A 199 6.91 7.12 14.60
CA TYR A 199 7.67 8.37 14.69
C TYR A 199 7.20 9.28 13.55
N ASP A 200 6.92 10.54 13.89
CA ASP A 200 6.69 11.56 12.88
C ASP A 200 7.91 11.65 11.96
N LEU A 201 7.66 11.69 10.66
CA LEU A 201 8.75 11.89 9.72
C LEU A 201 9.31 13.30 9.90
N ASP A 202 10.62 13.39 10.15
CA ASP A 202 11.32 14.67 10.26
C ASP A 202 11.00 15.54 9.03
N GLN A 203 10.73 16.84 9.25
CA GLN A 203 10.33 17.75 8.19
C GLN A 203 11.41 17.89 7.10
N ALA A 204 12.69 17.82 7.45
CA ALA A 204 13.78 17.87 6.48
C ALA A 204 13.78 16.62 5.59
N VAL A 205 13.59 15.44 6.17
CA VAL A 205 13.43 14.18 5.45
C VAL A 205 12.17 14.24 4.57
N ALA A 206 11.05 14.70 5.14
CA ALA A 206 9.81 14.83 4.41
C ALA A 206 9.92 15.75 3.18
N ARG A 207 10.74 16.80 3.23
CA ARG A 207 10.97 17.72 2.09
C ARG A 207 11.81 17.11 0.97
N ARG A 208 12.58 16.06 1.23
CA ARG A 208 13.38 15.37 0.21
C ARG A 208 12.52 14.55 -0.75
N TRP A 209 11.33 14.12 -0.31
CA TRP A 209 10.38 13.41 -1.16
C TRP A 209 9.62 14.41 -2.04
N LEU A 210 10.07 14.57 -3.27
CA LEU A 210 9.54 15.59 -4.20
C LEU A 210 8.13 15.26 -4.69
N ARG A 211 7.83 13.98 -4.84
CA ARG A 211 6.51 13.50 -5.23
C ARG A 211 5.88 12.77 -4.04
N ARG A 212 4.83 13.36 -3.47
CA ARG A 212 4.03 12.75 -2.42
C ARG A 212 2.67 12.42 -2.99
N ILE A 213 2.37 11.14 -3.02
CA ILE A 213 1.16 10.61 -3.61
C ILE A 213 0.41 9.84 -2.53
N THR A 214 -0.86 10.17 -2.33
CA THR A 214 -1.71 9.43 -1.40
C THR A 214 -2.56 8.45 -2.17
N MET A 215 -2.38 7.16 -1.90
CA MET A 215 -3.28 6.13 -2.37
C MET A 215 -4.51 6.09 -1.48
N VAL A 216 -5.65 6.22 -2.10
CA VAL A 216 -6.96 6.02 -1.50
C VAL A 216 -7.59 4.74 -2.07
N PRO A 217 -8.57 4.12 -1.38
CA PRO A 217 -9.36 3.06 -1.99
C PRO A 217 -9.94 3.51 -3.33
N LEU A 218 -10.15 2.57 -4.24
CA LEU A 218 -10.80 2.86 -5.51
C LEU A 218 -12.20 3.46 -5.27
N ALA A 219 -12.70 4.25 -6.21
CA ALA A 219 -14.09 4.70 -6.16
C ALA A 219 -15.02 3.48 -6.19
N PRO A 220 -16.18 3.53 -5.51
CA PRO A 220 -17.06 2.35 -5.36
C PRO A 220 -17.45 1.70 -6.69
N GLU A 221 -17.68 2.50 -7.72
CA GLU A 221 -17.98 2.01 -9.08
C GLU A 221 -16.77 1.27 -9.72
N HIS A 222 -15.55 1.69 -9.42
CA HIS A 222 -14.33 1.00 -9.84
C HIS A 222 -14.14 -0.31 -9.07
N GLU A 223 -14.34 -0.30 -7.74
CA GLU A 223 -14.29 -1.52 -6.94
C GLU A 223 -15.30 -2.56 -7.46
N VAL A 224 -16.53 -2.16 -7.73
CA VAL A 224 -17.55 -3.06 -8.33
C VAL A 224 -17.05 -3.65 -9.65
N ALA A 225 -16.49 -2.83 -10.54
CA ALA A 225 -16.01 -3.30 -11.83
C ALA A 225 -14.84 -4.29 -11.70
N VAL A 226 -13.89 -3.99 -10.81
CA VAL A 226 -12.73 -4.83 -10.52
C VAL A 226 -13.15 -6.18 -9.92
N LEU A 227 -14.02 -6.15 -8.91
CA LEU A 227 -14.49 -7.38 -8.27
C LEU A 227 -15.26 -8.28 -9.23
N LYS A 228 -16.07 -7.71 -10.10
CA LYS A 228 -16.81 -8.47 -11.15
C LYS A 228 -15.88 -9.10 -12.16
N GLU A 229 -14.80 -8.45 -12.48
CA GLU A 229 -13.80 -8.99 -13.39
C GLU A 229 -13.03 -10.17 -12.78
N ILE A 230 -12.64 -10.04 -11.50
CA ILE A 230 -11.91 -11.10 -10.80
C ILE A 230 -12.82 -12.27 -10.44
N MET A 231 -14.09 -11.99 -10.13
CA MET A 231 -15.09 -12.98 -9.71
C MET A 231 -16.36 -12.93 -10.55
N PRO A 232 -16.30 -13.38 -11.80
CA PRO A 232 -17.46 -13.33 -12.71
C PRO A 232 -18.63 -14.20 -12.26
N GLU A 233 -18.40 -15.18 -11.37
CA GLU A 233 -19.44 -16.02 -10.77
C GLU A 233 -20.28 -15.30 -9.70
N ALA A 234 -19.79 -14.21 -9.14
CA ALA A 234 -20.54 -13.41 -8.16
C ALA A 234 -21.65 -12.60 -8.87
N THR A 235 -22.83 -12.59 -8.28
CA THR A 235 -23.94 -11.80 -8.83
C THR A 235 -23.71 -10.30 -8.62
N ASP A 236 -24.27 -9.47 -9.51
CA ASP A 236 -24.22 -8.00 -9.40
C ASP A 236 -24.68 -7.51 -8.04
N THR A 237 -25.70 -8.14 -7.47
CA THR A 237 -26.22 -7.79 -6.15
C THR A 237 -25.21 -8.08 -5.06
N GLN A 238 -24.58 -9.25 -5.07
CA GLN A 238 -23.56 -9.62 -4.08
C GLN A 238 -22.38 -8.65 -4.13
N VAL A 239 -21.85 -8.38 -5.32
CA VAL A 239 -20.71 -7.46 -5.48
C VAL A 239 -21.06 -6.05 -4.97
N ARG A 240 -22.21 -5.50 -5.36
CA ARG A 240 -22.65 -4.17 -4.90
C ARG A 240 -22.87 -4.11 -3.39
N GLN A 241 -23.41 -5.16 -2.79
CA GLN A 241 -23.61 -5.24 -1.33
C GLN A 241 -22.28 -5.27 -0.58
N VAL A 242 -21.31 -6.06 -1.05
CA VAL A 242 -19.97 -6.15 -0.44
C VAL A 242 -19.24 -4.81 -0.55
N VAL A 243 -19.28 -4.15 -1.71
CA VAL A 243 -18.67 -2.81 -1.88
C VAL A 243 -19.37 -1.76 -1.03
N ALA A 244 -20.71 -1.76 -0.98
CA ALA A 244 -21.47 -0.83 -0.13
C ALA A 244 -21.11 -1.00 1.35
N LEU A 245 -20.94 -2.24 1.80
CA LEU A 245 -20.47 -2.55 3.14
C LEU A 245 -19.06 -2.02 3.39
N ALA A 246 -18.11 -2.29 2.48
CA ALA A 246 -16.73 -1.83 2.60
C ALA A 246 -16.65 -0.29 2.66
N VAL A 247 -17.40 0.40 1.83
CA VAL A 247 -17.53 1.87 1.85
C VAL A 247 -18.11 2.36 3.17
N GLY A 248 -19.17 1.71 3.66
CA GLY A 248 -19.79 2.01 4.95
C GLY A 248 -18.82 1.86 6.12
N ILE A 249 -18.05 0.77 6.15
CA ILE A 249 -16.99 0.52 7.15
C ILE A 249 -15.94 1.62 7.11
N ARG A 250 -15.40 1.93 5.93
CA ARG A 250 -14.36 2.98 5.76
C ARG A 250 -14.89 4.36 6.20
N ARG A 251 -16.16 4.68 5.90
CA ARG A 251 -16.81 5.90 6.35
C ARG A 251 -16.90 5.95 7.88
N LYS A 252 -17.44 4.93 8.52
CA LYS A 252 -17.59 4.85 9.98
C LYS A 252 -16.24 4.90 10.70
N GLN A 253 -15.21 4.32 10.10
CA GLN A 253 -13.86 4.40 10.63
C GLN A 253 -13.29 5.83 10.53
N SER A 254 -13.51 6.53 9.41
CA SER A 254 -13.08 7.94 9.26
C SER A 254 -13.82 8.88 10.24
N GLU A 255 -15.04 8.56 10.60
CA GLU A 255 -15.85 9.26 11.61
C GLU A 255 -15.45 8.88 13.05
N GLY A 256 -14.60 7.86 13.23
CA GLY A 256 -14.17 7.35 14.52
C GLY A 256 -15.21 6.49 15.25
N ALA A 257 -16.27 6.09 14.56
CA ALA A 257 -17.34 5.24 15.10
C ALA A 257 -16.93 3.76 15.13
N LEU A 258 -16.07 3.32 14.20
CA LEU A 258 -15.44 2.01 14.18
C LEU A 258 -13.93 2.19 14.39
N ARG A 259 -13.44 2.04 15.62
CA ARG A 259 -12.04 2.36 15.99
C ARG A 259 -11.10 1.18 15.90
N SER A 260 -11.60 -0.01 16.15
CA SER A 260 -10.82 -1.23 16.27
C SER A 260 -10.70 -2.02 14.96
N ILE A 261 -11.39 -1.58 13.91
CA ILE A 261 -11.45 -2.32 12.65
C ILE A 261 -10.34 -1.91 11.68
N VAL A 262 -9.76 -2.90 11.02
CA VAL A 262 -8.88 -2.69 9.87
C VAL A 262 -9.75 -2.32 8.66
N PRO A 263 -9.39 -1.28 7.87
CA PRO A 263 -10.16 -0.94 6.68
C PRO A 263 -10.27 -2.12 5.72
N PRO A 264 -11.46 -2.39 5.14
CA PRO A 264 -11.62 -3.43 4.14
C PRO A 264 -10.71 -3.21 2.94
N THR A 265 -10.13 -4.29 2.46
CA THR A 265 -9.28 -4.35 1.26
C THR A 265 -10.00 -5.11 0.16
N ILE A 266 -9.57 -4.94 -1.09
CA ILE A 266 -10.07 -5.75 -2.22
C ILE A 266 -9.92 -7.25 -1.93
N ASP A 267 -8.82 -7.68 -1.30
CA ASP A 267 -8.61 -9.09 -0.93
C ASP A 267 -9.64 -9.59 0.09
N ALA A 268 -10.00 -8.78 1.08
CA ALA A 268 -11.04 -9.10 2.06
C ALA A 268 -12.43 -9.14 1.40
N GLU A 269 -12.70 -8.24 0.47
CA GLU A 269 -13.95 -8.22 -0.32
C GLU A 269 -14.05 -9.47 -1.21
N LEU A 270 -12.95 -9.87 -1.87
CA LEU A 270 -12.88 -11.10 -2.66
C LEU A 270 -13.10 -12.34 -1.80
N GLU A 271 -12.52 -12.40 -0.61
CA GLU A 271 -12.71 -13.54 0.29
C GLU A 271 -14.16 -13.63 0.79
N CYS A 272 -14.78 -12.49 1.10
CA CYS A 272 -16.19 -12.43 1.42
C CYS A 272 -17.07 -12.97 0.28
N LEU A 273 -16.82 -12.49 -0.96
CA LEU A 273 -17.55 -12.95 -2.15
C LEU A 273 -17.34 -14.43 -2.41
N ARG A 274 -16.11 -14.95 -2.26
CA ARG A 274 -15.83 -16.40 -2.39
C ARG A 274 -16.64 -17.23 -1.41
N GLY A 275 -16.71 -16.79 -0.14
CA GLY A 275 -17.54 -17.44 0.88
C GLY A 275 -19.00 -17.46 0.51
N MET A 276 -19.52 -16.33 0.00
CA MET A 276 -20.92 -16.22 -0.45
C MET A 276 -21.20 -17.12 -1.68
N CYS A 277 -20.35 -17.10 -2.68
CA CYS A 277 -20.52 -17.92 -3.89
C CYS A 277 -20.44 -19.42 -3.62
N ARG A 278 -19.59 -19.84 -2.69
CA ARG A 278 -19.45 -21.26 -2.31
C ARG A 278 -20.54 -21.73 -1.34
N GLY A 279 -21.31 -20.83 -0.73
CA GLY A 279 -22.33 -21.17 0.26
C GLY A 279 -21.76 -21.85 1.51
N LEU A 280 -20.51 -21.52 1.90
CA LEU A 280 -19.86 -22.14 3.04
C LEU A 280 -20.51 -21.79 4.38
N ALA A 281 -21.14 -20.63 4.45
CA ALA A 281 -21.92 -20.15 5.58
C ALA A 281 -23.03 -19.22 5.07
N ASP A 282 -23.94 -18.79 5.95
CA ASP A 282 -24.88 -17.74 5.61
C ASP A 282 -24.14 -16.41 5.36
N VAL A 283 -24.81 -15.49 4.64
CA VAL A 283 -24.24 -14.21 4.22
C VAL A 283 -23.71 -13.40 5.42
N ARG A 284 -24.47 -13.36 6.52
CA ARG A 284 -24.05 -12.61 7.71
C ARG A 284 -22.79 -13.19 8.32
N THR A 285 -22.70 -14.50 8.48
CA THR A 285 -21.52 -15.17 9.01
C THR A 285 -20.31 -14.92 8.12
N ASN A 286 -20.43 -15.01 6.79
CA ASN A 286 -19.33 -14.69 5.87
C ASN A 286 -18.84 -13.25 6.03
N VAL A 287 -19.76 -12.28 6.12
CA VAL A 287 -19.42 -10.86 6.29
C VAL A 287 -18.72 -10.61 7.63
N PHE A 288 -19.26 -11.18 8.73
CA PHE A 288 -18.70 -10.96 10.06
C PHE A 288 -17.39 -11.72 10.30
N THR A 289 -17.05 -12.70 9.50
CA THR A 289 -15.76 -13.40 9.59
C THR A 289 -14.69 -12.82 8.66
N THR A 290 -15.06 -12.05 7.64
CA THR A 290 -14.14 -11.45 6.67
C THR A 290 -13.98 -9.94 6.84
N LEU A 291 -15.04 -9.18 6.55
CA LEU A 291 -14.99 -7.71 6.51
C LEU A 291 -15.15 -7.07 7.89
N LEU A 292 -15.94 -7.67 8.76
CA LEU A 292 -16.21 -7.19 10.11
C LEU A 292 -15.51 -8.01 11.21
N GLY A 293 -14.71 -9.01 10.85
CA GLY A 293 -14.03 -9.89 11.80
C GLY A 293 -13.02 -9.22 12.72
N HIS A 294 -12.61 -8.00 12.40
CA HIS A 294 -11.69 -7.20 13.20
C HIS A 294 -12.42 -6.17 14.10
N CYS A 295 -13.76 -6.16 14.10
CA CYS A 295 -14.52 -5.32 15.01
C CYS A 295 -14.33 -5.76 16.45
N ASP A 296 -14.20 -4.80 17.35
CA ASP A 296 -14.24 -5.05 18.79
C ASP A 296 -15.67 -5.43 19.20
N PRO A 297 -15.91 -6.67 19.69
CA PRO A 297 -17.25 -7.13 20.02
C PRO A 297 -17.92 -6.35 21.15
N GLU A 298 -17.15 -5.64 21.98
CA GLU A 298 -17.69 -4.84 23.08
C GLU A 298 -18.02 -3.39 22.69
N ARG A 299 -17.30 -2.87 21.68
CA ARG A 299 -17.35 -1.43 21.30
C ARG A 299 -17.99 -1.15 19.97
N ASP A 300 -17.76 -2.03 19.01
CA ASP A 300 -18.08 -1.76 17.60
C ASP A 300 -19.32 -2.53 17.12
N THR A 301 -19.92 -3.40 17.96
CA THR A 301 -21.00 -4.32 17.55
C THR A 301 -22.20 -3.58 16.96
N ASP A 302 -22.69 -2.54 17.62
CA ASP A 302 -23.90 -1.81 17.19
C ASP A 302 -23.67 -1.09 15.85
N GLU A 303 -22.49 -0.49 15.66
CA GLU A 303 -22.12 0.17 14.41
C GLU A 303 -21.86 -0.84 13.29
N ALA A 304 -21.24 -1.98 13.59
CA ALA A 304 -21.05 -3.07 12.64
C ALA A 304 -22.38 -3.64 12.14
N GLU A 305 -23.34 -3.87 13.05
CA GLU A 305 -24.70 -4.30 12.68
C GLU A 305 -25.41 -3.23 11.84
N THR A 306 -25.24 -1.95 12.18
CA THR A 306 -25.83 -0.85 11.42
C THR A 306 -25.32 -0.82 9.98
N VAL A 307 -23.98 -0.88 9.80
CA VAL A 307 -23.36 -0.86 8.47
C VAL A 307 -23.75 -2.11 7.67
N TYR A 308 -23.81 -3.27 8.31
CA TYR A 308 -24.31 -4.50 7.69
C TYR A 308 -25.75 -4.35 7.20
N ALA A 309 -26.64 -3.85 8.07
CA ALA A 309 -28.05 -3.68 7.76
C ALA A 309 -28.27 -2.67 6.62
N GLU A 310 -27.52 -1.57 6.59
CA GLU A 310 -27.55 -0.59 5.50
C GLU A 310 -27.16 -1.23 4.16
N ALA A 311 -26.09 -2.02 4.14
CA ALA A 311 -25.56 -2.62 2.91
C ALA A 311 -26.43 -3.75 2.36
N PHE A 312 -27.05 -4.54 3.26
CA PHE A 312 -27.82 -5.72 2.87
C PHE A 312 -29.34 -5.51 2.92
N GLY A 313 -29.82 -4.31 3.29
CA GLY A 313 -31.25 -3.99 3.37
C GLY A 313 -32.00 -4.78 4.45
N VAL A 314 -31.32 -5.11 5.54
CA VAL A 314 -31.89 -5.87 6.67
C VAL A 314 -32.28 -4.91 7.77
N GLN A 315 -33.42 -5.13 8.45
CA GLN A 315 -33.77 -4.31 9.60
C GLN A 315 -32.87 -4.63 10.80
N VAL A 316 -32.27 -3.60 11.39
CA VAL A 316 -31.52 -3.72 12.65
C VAL A 316 -32.53 -4.13 13.73
N LYS A 317 -32.34 -5.30 14.30
CA LYS A 317 -33.04 -5.62 15.55
C LYS A 317 -32.41 -4.80 16.66
N THR A 318 -32.97 -3.64 16.98
CA THR A 318 -32.60 -2.93 18.20
C THR A 318 -32.95 -3.85 19.37
N THR A 319 -31.93 -4.43 19.98
CA THR A 319 -32.05 -5.01 21.32
C THR A 319 -32.24 -3.83 22.25
N THR A 320 -33.49 -3.49 22.54
CA THR A 320 -33.82 -2.63 23.66
C THR A 320 -33.25 -3.33 24.91
N PRO A 321 -32.36 -2.69 25.70
CA PRO A 321 -31.93 -3.30 26.95
C PRO A 321 -33.19 -3.65 27.74
N ALA A 322 -33.28 -4.93 28.14
CA ALA A 322 -34.39 -5.42 28.92
C ALA A 322 -34.54 -4.51 30.13
N GLY A 323 -35.63 -3.73 30.15
CA GLY A 323 -35.93 -2.85 31.25
C GLY A 323 -36.00 -3.68 32.51
N GLU A 324 -35.29 -3.24 33.54
CA GLU A 324 -35.48 -3.70 34.91
C GLU A 324 -36.98 -3.72 35.20
N ALA A 325 -37.49 -4.92 35.42
CA ALA A 325 -38.81 -5.09 35.97
C ALA A 325 -38.78 -4.52 37.42
N VAL A 326 -39.24 -3.30 37.57
CA VAL A 326 -39.51 -2.72 38.87
C VAL A 326 -40.65 -3.54 39.44
N GLY A 327 -40.32 -4.47 40.34
CA GLY A 327 -41.28 -5.16 41.15
C GLY A 327 -41.93 -4.19 42.09
N ILE A 328 -43.19 -3.90 41.86
CA ILE A 328 -44.07 -3.25 42.84
C ILE A 328 -44.55 -4.36 43.78
N LEU A 329 -44.15 -4.26 45.05
CA LEU A 329 -44.93 -4.73 46.18
C LEU A 329 -45.63 -3.57 46.79
#